data_b3496db34e0d6b69fbc51d86472190fa
#
_entry.id   b3496db34e0d6b69fbc51d86472190fa
#
_cell.length_a   1.000
_cell.length_b   1.000
_cell.length_c   1.000
_cell.angle_alpha   90.00
_cell.angle_beta   90.00
_cell.angle_gamma   90.00
#
_symmetry.space_group_name_H-M   'P 1'
#
loop_
_entity.id
_entity.type
_entity.pdbx_description
1 polymer ?
#
loop_
_entity_poly.entity_id
_entity_poly.type
_entity_poly.pdbx_seq_one_letter_code
_entity_poly.pdbx_strand_id
1 'polypeptide(L)'
;MPAKRTTTRKPSTKGKAAKAAKPAEPDRFTEDGRKIVRLEKTRAHQKYPLKDGTDVPGASTIAKIGEDSSGLIHWAWKLGMDGQDYRKVRDKAADIGTLAHFKIECFLHNHEPDLSEYSPADVKKAEVAYQNFRRWWDEEGLTVIEPEVQLVSEEYLFGGTIDAPSRDRDGKIVLLDWKTSKAIVGAHKIQLAGYEQLWNENRPTMKVQRRGIVRIGKESPDDFEVAWMFSAEPFWKVFQARLALHYAQLTLKKAA
;
A
#
# COMPACT_ATOMS: atom_id res chain seq x y z
N MET A 1 -36.64 -24.11 53.25
CA MET A 1 -35.50 -23.21 53.15
C MET A 1 -34.27 -24.04 52.74
N PRO A 2 -33.80 -24.03 51.50
CA PRO A 2 -32.49 -24.59 51.18
C PRO A 2 -31.47 -23.44 50.95
N ALA A 3 -30.25 -23.69 51.42
CA ALA A 3 -29.11 -22.79 51.49
C ALA A 3 -28.57 -22.37 50.12
N LYS A 4 -28.22 -21.08 49.93
CA LYS A 4 -27.53 -20.51 48.79
C LYS A 4 -26.05 -20.87 48.83
N ARG A 5 -25.58 -21.56 47.78
CA ARG A 5 -24.16 -21.88 47.54
C ARG A 5 -23.52 -20.74 46.76
N THR A 6 -22.70 -19.93 47.40
CA THR A 6 -21.89 -18.87 46.80
C THR A 6 -20.64 -19.51 46.17
N THR A 7 -20.54 -19.48 44.83
CA THR A 7 -19.32 -19.85 44.11
C THR A 7 -18.50 -18.58 43.84
N THR A 8 -17.41 -18.44 44.54
CA THR A 8 -16.39 -17.41 44.29
C THR A 8 -15.55 -17.78 43.06
N ARG A 9 -15.69 -17.00 42.00
CA ARG A 9 -14.92 -17.11 40.78
C ARG A 9 -13.57 -16.35 40.96
N LYS A 10 -12.44 -17.08 40.97
CA LYS A 10 -11.09 -16.49 40.94
C LYS A 10 -10.83 -15.82 39.60
N PRO A 11 -10.25 -14.62 39.54
CA PRO A 11 -9.82 -14.01 38.27
C PRO A 11 -8.57 -14.72 37.74
N SER A 12 -8.64 -15.24 36.52
CA SER A 12 -7.53 -15.80 35.81
C SER A 12 -6.72 -14.67 35.12
N THR A 13 -5.64 -14.24 35.76
CA THR A 13 -4.64 -13.37 35.14
C THR A 13 -3.69 -14.23 34.29
N LYS A 14 -4.02 -14.46 33.04
CA LYS A 14 -3.04 -14.90 32.03
C LYS A 14 -2.36 -13.65 31.48
N GLY A 15 -1.25 -13.25 32.10
CA GLY A 15 -0.31 -12.31 31.52
C GLY A 15 0.25 -12.88 30.22
N LYS A 16 -0.04 -12.23 29.09
CA LYS A 16 0.69 -12.46 27.84
C LYS A 16 2.12 -11.99 28.07
N ALA A 17 3.06 -12.92 28.22
CA ALA A 17 4.48 -12.61 28.19
C ALA A 17 4.79 -11.92 26.85
N ALA A 18 5.29 -10.70 26.91
CA ALA A 18 5.80 -10.00 25.73
C ALA A 18 6.95 -10.84 25.15
N LYS A 19 6.82 -11.24 23.90
CA LYS A 19 7.85 -11.94 23.15
C LYS A 19 9.04 -10.97 23.08
N ALA A 20 10.17 -11.30 23.71
CA ALA A 20 11.39 -10.51 23.62
C ALA A 20 11.74 -10.28 22.15
N ALA A 21 11.94 -9.01 21.77
CA ALA A 21 12.40 -8.66 20.44
C ALA A 21 13.72 -9.38 20.16
N LYS A 22 13.83 -10.03 18.99
CA LYS A 22 15.11 -10.58 18.52
C LYS A 22 16.12 -9.42 18.47
N PRO A 23 17.38 -9.62 18.88
CA PRO A 23 18.40 -8.61 18.70
C PRO A 23 18.49 -8.26 17.21
N ALA A 24 18.61 -6.96 16.90
CA ALA A 24 18.75 -6.47 15.53
C ALA A 24 20.00 -7.12 14.90
N GLU A 25 19.85 -7.73 13.73
CA GLU A 25 20.99 -8.22 12.96
C GLU A 25 21.85 -6.99 12.56
N PRO A 26 23.19 -7.13 12.52
CA PRO A 26 24.07 -6.04 12.09
C PRO A 26 23.76 -5.66 10.64
N ASP A 27 23.88 -4.36 10.34
CA ASP A 27 23.74 -3.85 8.98
C ASP A 27 24.73 -4.53 8.05
N ARG A 28 24.24 -5.00 6.90
CA ARG A 28 25.05 -5.63 5.84
C ARG A 28 25.13 -4.67 4.66
N PHE A 29 26.27 -4.67 3.97
CA PHE A 29 26.52 -3.81 2.81
C PHE A 29 27.07 -4.63 1.65
N THR A 30 26.81 -4.18 0.43
CA THR A 30 27.42 -4.68 -0.80
C THR A 30 28.86 -4.16 -0.94
N GLU A 31 29.63 -4.70 -1.86
CA GLU A 31 31.02 -4.26 -2.14
C GLU A 31 31.09 -2.79 -2.58
N ASP A 32 30.05 -2.29 -3.26
CA ASP A 32 29.92 -0.88 -3.69
C ASP A 32 29.30 0.03 -2.60
N GLY A 33 29.09 -0.48 -1.39
CA GLY A 33 28.68 0.29 -0.20
C GLY A 33 27.17 0.51 -0.06
N ARG A 34 26.31 -0.12 -0.88
CA ARG A 34 24.85 -0.04 -0.70
C ARG A 34 24.40 -0.90 0.49
N LYS A 35 23.50 -0.36 1.32
CA LYS A 35 22.92 -1.11 2.45
C LYS A 35 22.03 -2.24 1.92
N ILE A 36 22.26 -3.47 2.42
CA ILE A 36 21.41 -4.63 2.13
C ILE A 36 20.24 -4.63 3.12
N VAL A 37 19.02 -4.59 2.62
CA VAL A 37 17.80 -4.51 3.44
C VAL A 37 16.88 -5.69 3.17
N ARG A 38 16.10 -6.07 4.18
CA ARG A 38 15.04 -7.08 4.07
C ARG A 38 13.68 -6.41 4.09
N LEU A 39 12.74 -7.00 3.36
CA LEU A 39 11.34 -6.58 3.42
C LEU A 39 10.75 -6.91 4.79
N GLU A 40 10.29 -5.89 5.50
CA GLU A 40 9.54 -6.10 6.73
C GLU A 40 8.13 -6.59 6.42
N LYS A 41 7.78 -7.80 6.88
CA LYS A 41 6.47 -8.44 6.61
C LYS A 41 5.28 -7.74 7.28
N THR A 42 5.50 -6.67 8.05
CA THR A 42 4.48 -6.00 8.88
C THR A 42 3.72 -4.88 8.18
N ARG A 43 3.98 -4.59 6.89
CA ARG A 43 3.33 -3.49 6.15
C ARG A 43 1.81 -3.65 5.94
N ALA A 44 1.25 -4.85 6.11
CA ALA A 44 -0.17 -5.14 5.82
C ALA A 44 -1.18 -4.39 6.71
N HIS A 45 -0.76 -3.76 7.81
CA HIS A 45 -1.61 -3.02 8.76
C HIS A 45 -0.94 -1.73 9.24
N GLN A 46 -0.42 -0.95 8.28
CA GLN A 46 0.17 0.33 8.61
C GLN A 46 -0.87 1.24 9.27
N LYS A 47 -0.49 1.82 10.40
CA LYS A 47 -1.31 2.75 11.16
C LYS A 47 -1.00 4.18 10.74
N TYR A 48 -2.02 5.00 10.76
CA TYR A 48 -1.94 6.42 10.44
C TYR A 48 -2.44 7.24 11.64
N PRO A 49 -1.58 7.48 12.67
CA PRO A 49 -1.99 8.22 13.83
C PRO A 49 -2.05 9.72 13.56
N LEU A 50 -3.12 10.37 14.01
CA LEU A 50 -3.25 11.82 14.11
C LEU A 50 -2.36 12.34 15.26
N LYS A 51 -2.27 13.65 15.41
CA LYS A 51 -1.49 14.30 16.50
C LYS A 51 -1.97 13.92 17.89
N ASP A 52 -3.25 13.61 18.05
CA ASP A 52 -3.84 13.15 19.31
C ASP A 52 -3.66 11.65 19.57
N GLY A 53 -3.02 10.92 18.65
CA GLY A 53 -2.79 9.48 18.69
C GLY A 53 -3.95 8.63 18.18
N THR A 54 -5.02 9.23 17.66
CA THR A 54 -6.13 8.50 17.05
C THR A 54 -5.71 7.90 15.72
N ASP A 55 -5.86 6.59 15.55
CA ASP A 55 -5.59 5.93 14.26
C ASP A 55 -6.75 6.19 13.28
N VAL A 56 -6.41 6.61 12.06
CA VAL A 56 -7.37 6.86 10.97
C VAL A 56 -7.22 5.85 9.83
N PRO A 57 -8.26 5.67 8.98
CA PRO A 57 -8.21 4.73 7.86
C PRO A 57 -7.20 5.18 6.79
N GLY A 58 -6.57 4.19 6.14
CA GLY A 58 -5.70 4.45 5.00
C GLY A 58 -6.46 4.77 3.71
N ALA A 59 -5.88 5.62 2.86
CA ALA A 59 -6.46 6.02 1.56
C ALA A 59 -6.83 4.82 0.68
N SER A 60 -6.01 3.76 0.68
CA SER A 60 -6.31 2.53 -0.07
C SER A 60 -7.54 1.78 0.44
N THR A 61 -7.84 1.86 1.75
CA THR A 61 -9.06 1.29 2.34
C THR A 61 -10.28 2.07 1.89
N ILE A 62 -10.23 3.39 1.98
CA ILE A 62 -11.32 4.28 1.55
C ILE A 62 -11.58 4.15 0.05
N ALA A 63 -10.55 4.13 -0.76
CA ALA A 63 -10.67 4.02 -2.22
C ALA A 63 -11.36 2.73 -2.71
N LYS A 64 -11.41 1.68 -1.89
CA LYS A 64 -12.07 0.41 -2.22
C LYS A 64 -13.51 0.31 -1.77
N ILE A 65 -14.03 1.24 -0.99
CA ILE A 65 -15.43 1.21 -0.50
C ILE A 65 -16.38 1.38 -1.68
N GLY A 66 -17.34 0.47 -1.83
CA GLY A 66 -18.32 0.50 -2.91
C GLY A 66 -17.78 0.12 -4.29
N GLU A 67 -16.60 -0.49 -4.38
CA GLU A 67 -16.12 -1.08 -5.64
C GLU A 67 -16.97 -2.30 -6.02
N ASP A 68 -17.25 -2.41 -7.31
CA ASP A 68 -17.91 -3.61 -7.86
C ASP A 68 -16.97 -4.81 -7.76
N SER A 69 -17.36 -5.81 -7.00
CA SER A 69 -16.63 -7.05 -6.82
C SER A 69 -17.09 -8.19 -7.74
N SER A 70 -18.02 -7.96 -8.64
CA SER A 70 -18.60 -8.98 -9.53
C SER A 70 -17.53 -9.70 -10.34
N GLY A 71 -16.58 -8.97 -10.91
CA GLY A 71 -15.45 -9.53 -11.65
C GLY A 71 -14.53 -10.39 -10.77
N LEU A 72 -14.30 -9.98 -9.52
CA LEU A 72 -13.50 -10.76 -8.56
C LEU A 72 -14.22 -12.03 -8.13
N ILE A 73 -15.54 -11.97 -7.93
CA ILE A 73 -16.37 -13.13 -7.60
C ILE A 73 -16.36 -14.13 -8.75
N HIS A 74 -16.55 -13.66 -9.99
CA HIS A 74 -16.50 -14.52 -11.18
C HIS A 74 -15.12 -15.18 -11.33
N TRP A 75 -14.03 -14.43 -11.16
CA TRP A 75 -12.67 -14.96 -11.19
C TRP A 75 -12.44 -16.03 -10.11
N ALA A 76 -12.89 -15.77 -8.87
CA ALA A 76 -12.76 -16.74 -7.78
C ALA A 76 -13.56 -18.01 -8.04
N TRP A 77 -14.78 -17.88 -8.60
CA TRP A 77 -15.61 -18.99 -9.03
C TRP A 77 -14.92 -19.83 -10.11
N LYS A 78 -14.36 -19.17 -11.15
CA LYS A 78 -13.65 -19.87 -12.23
C LYS A 78 -12.44 -20.66 -11.69
N LEU A 79 -11.64 -20.09 -10.81
CA LEU A 79 -10.53 -20.82 -10.17
C LEU A 79 -11.03 -22.02 -9.37
N GLY A 80 -12.16 -21.89 -8.66
CA GLY A 80 -12.79 -23.00 -7.95
C GLY A 80 -13.22 -24.12 -8.88
N MET A 81 -13.78 -23.80 -10.06
CA MET A 81 -14.13 -24.80 -11.09
C MET A 81 -12.88 -25.53 -11.63
N ASP A 82 -11.74 -24.83 -11.69
CA ASP A 82 -10.46 -25.41 -12.10
C ASP A 82 -9.73 -26.14 -10.93
N GLY A 83 -10.40 -26.33 -9.78
CA GLY A 83 -9.84 -26.99 -8.60
C GLY A 83 -8.77 -26.19 -7.85
N GLN A 84 -8.68 -24.87 -8.09
CA GLN A 84 -7.71 -23.98 -7.47
C GLN A 84 -8.32 -23.17 -6.32
N ASP A 85 -7.58 -23.05 -5.21
CA ASP A 85 -7.97 -22.11 -4.13
C ASP A 85 -7.61 -20.67 -4.55
N TYR A 86 -8.64 -19.86 -4.83
CA TYR A 86 -8.46 -18.47 -5.25
C TYR A 86 -7.66 -17.63 -4.24
N ARG A 87 -7.73 -17.96 -2.93
CA ARG A 87 -6.99 -17.25 -1.88
C ARG A 87 -5.49 -17.45 -2.06
N LYS A 88 -5.06 -18.68 -2.31
CA LYS A 88 -3.63 -19.00 -2.56
C LYS A 88 -3.10 -18.30 -3.81
N VAL A 89 -3.91 -18.26 -4.89
CA VAL A 89 -3.53 -17.59 -6.13
C VAL A 89 -3.45 -16.07 -5.92
N ARG A 90 -4.43 -15.48 -5.21
CA ARG A 90 -4.46 -14.06 -4.86
C ARG A 90 -3.26 -13.68 -3.98
N ASP A 91 -3.02 -14.44 -2.92
CA ASP A 91 -1.98 -14.14 -1.94
C ASP A 91 -0.59 -14.24 -2.59
N LYS A 92 -0.35 -15.28 -3.39
CA LYS A 92 0.89 -15.38 -4.19
C LYS A 92 1.07 -14.20 -5.16
N ALA A 93 0.01 -13.77 -5.83
CA ALA A 93 0.07 -12.61 -6.71
C ALA A 93 0.36 -11.31 -5.95
N ALA A 94 -0.16 -11.17 -4.72
CA ALA A 94 0.10 -10.04 -3.83
C ALA A 94 1.55 -10.05 -3.33
N ASP A 95 2.09 -11.23 -2.96
CA ASP A 95 3.48 -11.37 -2.51
C ASP A 95 4.48 -10.97 -3.60
N ILE A 96 4.25 -11.38 -4.86
CA ILE A 96 5.09 -10.96 -6.00
C ILE A 96 4.97 -9.45 -6.23
N GLY A 97 3.76 -8.87 -6.11
CA GLY A 97 3.54 -7.43 -6.19
C GLY A 97 4.32 -6.68 -5.10
N THR A 98 4.22 -7.13 -3.87
CA THR A 98 4.95 -6.56 -2.72
C THR A 98 6.47 -6.63 -2.93
N LEU A 99 6.97 -7.74 -3.47
CA LEU A 99 8.39 -7.89 -3.79
C LEU A 99 8.84 -6.92 -4.89
N ALA A 100 8.02 -6.69 -5.92
CA ALA A 100 8.31 -5.70 -6.97
C ALA A 100 8.36 -4.28 -6.40
N HIS A 101 7.39 -3.88 -5.56
CA HIS A 101 7.41 -2.59 -4.85
C HIS A 101 8.66 -2.45 -3.98
N PHE A 102 9.02 -3.49 -3.23
CA PHE A 102 10.22 -3.48 -2.39
C PHE A 102 11.51 -3.28 -3.20
N LYS A 103 11.63 -3.90 -4.37
CA LYS A 103 12.77 -3.68 -5.26
C LYS A 103 12.84 -2.23 -5.76
N ILE A 104 11.70 -1.65 -6.10
CA ILE A 104 11.60 -0.23 -6.50
C ILE A 104 12.01 0.68 -5.34
N GLU A 105 11.51 0.44 -4.14
CA GLU A 105 11.88 1.19 -2.94
C GLU A 105 13.39 1.11 -2.66
N CYS A 106 13.96 -0.09 -2.70
CA CYS A 106 15.41 -0.25 -2.55
C CYS A 106 16.18 0.57 -3.58
N PHE A 107 15.75 0.56 -4.84
CA PHE A 107 16.36 1.39 -5.87
C PHE A 107 16.27 2.89 -5.54
N LEU A 108 15.09 3.38 -5.14
CA LEU A 108 14.88 4.79 -4.82
C LEU A 108 15.68 5.26 -3.59
N HIS A 109 15.98 4.35 -2.66
CA HIS A 109 16.82 4.60 -1.48
C HIS A 109 18.32 4.30 -1.71
N ASN A 110 18.71 3.86 -2.90
CA ASN A 110 20.05 3.34 -3.17
C ASN A 110 20.45 2.17 -2.23
N HIS A 111 19.50 1.27 -1.98
CA HIS A 111 19.69 0.06 -1.19
C HIS A 111 19.73 -1.18 -2.10
N GLU A 112 20.24 -2.30 -1.55
CA GLU A 112 20.18 -3.62 -2.19
C GLU A 112 19.14 -4.50 -1.50
N PRO A 113 18.16 -5.09 -2.21
CA PRO A 113 17.16 -5.97 -1.60
C PRO A 113 17.76 -7.35 -1.24
N ASP A 114 17.56 -7.81 -0.01
CA ASP A 114 17.83 -9.19 0.37
C ASP A 114 16.69 -10.10 -0.12
N LEU A 115 16.96 -10.88 -1.15
CA LEU A 115 16.00 -11.77 -1.80
C LEU A 115 16.12 -13.21 -1.33
N SER A 116 16.94 -13.51 -0.33
CA SER A 116 17.27 -14.88 0.10
C SER A 116 16.08 -15.71 0.60
N GLU A 117 15.00 -15.06 1.04
CA GLU A 117 13.78 -15.73 1.53
C GLU A 117 12.74 -16.02 0.42
N TYR A 118 13.02 -15.62 -0.84
CA TYR A 118 12.05 -15.72 -1.93
C TYR A 118 12.39 -16.85 -2.90
N SER A 119 11.36 -17.44 -3.50
CA SER A 119 11.59 -18.47 -4.53
C SER A 119 12.18 -17.82 -5.80
N PRO A 120 13.07 -18.52 -6.55
CA PRO A 120 13.60 -17.99 -7.82
C PRO A 120 12.52 -17.60 -8.83
N ALA A 121 11.38 -18.30 -8.84
CA ALA A 121 10.26 -18.01 -9.72
C ALA A 121 9.55 -16.68 -9.35
N ASP A 122 9.38 -16.39 -8.06
CA ASP A 122 8.78 -15.15 -7.59
C ASP A 122 9.72 -13.96 -7.80
N VAL A 123 11.03 -14.15 -7.55
CA VAL A 123 12.06 -13.16 -7.84
C VAL A 123 12.06 -12.81 -9.33
N LYS A 124 12.00 -13.82 -10.23
CA LYS A 124 11.96 -13.58 -11.68
C LYS A 124 10.75 -12.75 -12.11
N LYS A 125 9.56 -13.01 -11.56
CA LYS A 125 8.35 -12.21 -11.86
C LYS A 125 8.44 -10.78 -11.31
N ALA A 126 8.92 -10.62 -10.09
CA ALA A 126 9.16 -9.29 -9.51
C ALA A 126 10.23 -8.52 -10.28
N GLU A 127 11.25 -9.21 -10.82
CA GLU A 127 12.27 -8.61 -11.67
C GLU A 127 11.69 -8.03 -12.95
N VAL A 128 10.78 -8.75 -13.63
CA VAL A 128 10.10 -8.22 -14.84
C VAL A 128 9.40 -6.90 -14.52
N ALA A 129 8.63 -6.83 -13.45
CA ALA A 129 7.95 -5.61 -13.03
C ALA A 129 8.96 -4.48 -12.70
N TYR A 130 10.03 -4.81 -11.98
CA TYR A 130 11.07 -3.85 -11.63
C TYR A 130 11.79 -3.30 -12.87
N GLN A 131 12.11 -4.13 -13.86
CA GLN A 131 12.75 -3.70 -15.10
C GLN A 131 11.82 -2.83 -15.96
N ASN A 132 10.53 -3.14 -16.00
CA ASN A 132 9.52 -2.29 -16.62
C ASN A 132 9.48 -0.90 -15.98
N PHE A 133 9.48 -0.84 -14.63
CA PHE A 133 9.58 0.41 -13.89
C PHE A 133 10.87 1.16 -14.20
N ARG A 134 12.05 0.51 -14.13
CA ARG A 134 13.36 1.13 -14.31
C ARG A 134 13.47 1.82 -15.66
N ARG A 135 13.13 1.12 -16.75
CA ARG A 135 13.17 1.66 -18.11
C ARG A 135 12.35 2.94 -18.21
N TRP A 136 11.10 2.88 -17.75
CA TRP A 136 10.20 4.03 -17.78
C TRP A 136 10.69 5.19 -16.88
N TRP A 137 11.19 4.88 -15.69
CA TRP A 137 11.70 5.89 -14.74
C TRP A 137 12.86 6.69 -15.35
N ASP A 138 13.80 6.00 -15.99
CA ASP A 138 14.95 6.61 -16.63
C ASP A 138 14.55 7.46 -17.87
N GLU A 139 13.56 7.01 -18.64
CA GLU A 139 12.99 7.75 -19.78
C GLU A 139 12.25 9.02 -19.34
N GLU A 140 11.43 8.98 -18.29
CA GLU A 140 10.74 10.17 -17.75
C GLU A 140 11.70 11.17 -17.11
N GLY A 141 12.87 10.73 -16.64
CA GLY A 141 13.86 11.57 -16.00
C GLY A 141 13.37 12.17 -14.69
N LEU A 142 12.71 11.35 -13.89
CA LEU A 142 12.18 11.73 -12.59
C LEU A 142 13.28 11.71 -11.52
N THR A 143 13.18 12.63 -10.58
CA THR A 143 13.98 12.64 -9.36
C THR A 143 13.05 12.50 -8.17
N VAL A 144 13.23 11.45 -7.37
CA VAL A 144 12.44 11.24 -6.16
C VAL A 144 12.71 12.34 -5.13
N ILE A 145 11.66 12.82 -4.48
CA ILE A 145 11.77 13.78 -3.36
C ILE A 145 11.91 12.99 -2.05
N GLU A 146 11.02 12.05 -1.83
CA GLU A 146 10.97 11.21 -0.64
C GLU A 146 10.21 9.92 -1.00
N PRO A 147 10.84 8.74 -0.96
CA PRO A 147 10.13 7.49 -1.22
C PRO A 147 9.33 7.04 0.01
N GLU A 148 8.21 6.36 -0.23
CA GLU A 148 7.35 5.76 0.81
C GLU A 148 6.93 6.74 1.92
N VAL A 149 6.58 7.99 1.54
CA VAL A 149 6.23 9.02 2.51
C VAL A 149 4.87 8.74 3.14
N GLN A 150 4.85 8.63 4.46
CA GLN A 150 3.63 8.45 5.24
C GLN A 150 3.07 9.79 5.68
N LEU A 151 1.83 10.09 5.29
CA LEU A 151 1.14 11.34 5.62
C LEU A 151 -0.24 11.07 6.23
N VAL A 152 -0.72 12.03 7.02
CA VAL A 152 -2.08 12.05 7.56
C VAL A 152 -2.75 13.39 7.27
N SER A 153 -4.05 13.36 7.12
CA SER A 153 -4.90 14.56 7.05
C SER A 153 -5.59 14.74 8.40
N GLU A 154 -5.27 15.83 9.09
CA GLU A 154 -5.97 16.25 10.30
C GLU A 154 -7.35 16.83 9.97
N GLU A 155 -7.53 17.37 8.77
CA GLU A 155 -8.79 17.96 8.32
C GLU A 155 -9.82 16.89 7.94
N TYR A 156 -9.40 15.88 7.15
CA TYR A 156 -10.30 14.85 6.62
C TYR A 156 -10.25 13.51 7.38
N LEU A 157 -9.32 13.36 8.33
CA LEU A 157 -9.17 12.17 9.19
C LEU A 157 -8.92 10.88 8.39
N PHE A 158 -7.93 10.90 7.53
CA PHE A 158 -7.42 9.71 6.85
C PHE A 158 -5.90 9.84 6.65
N GLY A 159 -5.25 8.73 6.35
CA GLY A 159 -3.81 8.72 6.09
C GLY A 159 -3.47 7.89 4.86
N GLY A 160 -2.19 7.89 4.50
CA GLY A 160 -1.69 7.08 3.39
C GLY A 160 -0.19 7.12 3.28
N THR A 161 0.36 6.13 2.59
CA THR A 161 1.76 6.09 2.20
C THR A 161 1.84 6.29 0.69
N ILE A 162 2.51 7.35 0.27
CA ILE A 162 2.69 7.71 -1.14
C ILE A 162 3.99 7.08 -1.61
N ASP A 163 3.95 6.32 -2.70
CA ASP A 163 5.09 5.52 -3.15
C ASP A 163 6.33 6.38 -3.47
N ALA A 164 6.19 7.38 -4.35
CA ALA A 164 7.30 8.27 -4.67
C ALA A 164 6.87 9.64 -5.20
N PRO A 165 6.62 10.61 -4.33
CA PRO A 165 6.57 12.00 -4.72
C PRO A 165 7.90 12.39 -5.39
N SER A 166 7.81 12.96 -6.60
CA SER A 166 8.96 13.20 -7.45
C SER A 166 8.92 14.58 -8.10
N ARG A 167 10.03 14.96 -8.73
CA ARG A 167 10.12 16.11 -9.64
C ARG A 167 10.42 15.61 -11.05
N ASP A 168 9.76 16.20 -12.04
CA ASP A 168 10.14 15.99 -13.42
C ASP A 168 11.28 16.96 -13.84
N ARG A 169 11.70 16.85 -15.10
CA ARG A 169 12.79 17.68 -15.67
C ARG A 169 12.48 19.18 -15.66
N ASP A 170 11.18 19.53 -15.64
CA ASP A 170 10.73 20.93 -15.55
C ASP A 170 10.61 21.42 -14.09
N GLY A 171 10.93 20.57 -13.10
CA GLY A 171 10.81 20.83 -11.67
C GLY A 171 9.39 20.71 -11.13
N LYS A 172 8.41 20.23 -11.92
CA LYS A 172 7.03 20.02 -11.50
C LYS A 172 6.92 18.88 -10.51
N ILE A 173 6.05 19.04 -9.51
CA ILE A 173 5.74 17.98 -8.54
C ILE A 173 4.85 16.92 -9.19
N VAL A 174 5.31 15.69 -9.15
CA VAL A 174 4.66 14.53 -9.75
C VAL A 174 4.32 13.54 -8.64
N LEU A 175 3.05 13.17 -8.51
CA LEU A 175 2.64 12.05 -7.66
C LEU A 175 2.40 10.81 -8.52
N LEU A 176 2.98 9.71 -8.08
CA LEU A 176 2.90 8.41 -8.75
C LEU A 176 2.44 7.35 -7.75
N ASP A 177 1.71 6.39 -8.26
CA ASP A 177 1.26 5.22 -7.52
C ASP A 177 1.45 3.99 -8.42
N TRP A 178 2.30 3.04 -7.99
CA TRP A 178 2.59 1.84 -8.77
C TRP A 178 1.55 0.76 -8.53
N LYS A 179 1.21 0.05 -9.59
CA LYS A 179 0.29 -1.09 -9.50
C LYS A 179 0.84 -2.30 -10.27
N THR A 180 0.87 -3.44 -9.62
CA THR A 180 1.22 -4.73 -10.23
C THR A 180 -0.02 -5.54 -10.62
N SER A 181 -1.20 -4.92 -10.61
CA SER A 181 -2.48 -5.50 -11.02
C SER A 181 -2.56 -5.68 -12.54
N LYS A 182 -3.52 -6.49 -13.01
CA LYS A 182 -3.73 -6.73 -14.45
C LYS A 182 -4.22 -5.49 -15.21
N ALA A 183 -4.86 -4.55 -14.52
CA ALA A 183 -5.41 -3.33 -15.13
C ALA A 183 -5.41 -2.18 -14.13
N ILE A 184 -5.43 -0.95 -14.65
CA ILE A 184 -5.72 0.26 -13.89
C ILE A 184 -7.24 0.38 -13.73
N VAL A 185 -7.70 0.47 -12.48
CA VAL A 185 -9.13 0.56 -12.14
C VAL A 185 -9.46 1.90 -11.48
N GLY A 186 -10.76 2.22 -11.35
CA GLY A 186 -11.24 3.47 -10.75
C GLY A 186 -10.72 3.69 -9.34
N ALA A 187 -10.65 2.66 -8.51
CA ALA A 187 -10.13 2.73 -7.15
C ALA A 187 -8.68 3.25 -7.08
N HIS A 188 -7.83 2.94 -8.05
CA HIS A 188 -6.45 3.45 -8.09
C HIS A 188 -6.43 4.97 -8.27
N LYS A 189 -7.26 5.50 -9.16
CA LYS A 189 -7.39 6.95 -9.42
C LYS A 189 -7.98 7.67 -8.22
N ILE A 190 -8.95 7.06 -7.53
CA ILE A 190 -9.55 7.58 -6.30
C ILE A 190 -8.52 7.60 -5.17
N GLN A 191 -7.70 6.55 -5.03
CA GLN A 191 -6.59 6.51 -4.08
C GLN A 191 -5.58 7.63 -4.33
N LEU A 192 -5.17 7.81 -5.59
CA LEU A 192 -4.20 8.84 -5.95
C LEU A 192 -4.75 10.26 -5.69
N ALA A 193 -6.05 10.50 -5.87
CA ALA A 193 -6.68 11.76 -5.49
C ALA A 193 -6.62 12.00 -3.97
N GLY A 194 -6.81 10.97 -3.15
CA GLY A 194 -6.57 11.04 -1.70
C GLY A 194 -5.12 11.34 -1.37
N TYR A 195 -4.17 10.74 -2.07
CA TYR A 195 -2.73 11.03 -1.90
C TYR A 195 -2.37 12.47 -2.27
N GLU A 196 -2.96 13.02 -3.33
CA GLU A 196 -2.76 14.43 -3.69
C GLU A 196 -3.26 15.36 -2.59
N GLN A 197 -4.40 15.07 -1.97
CA GLN A 197 -4.91 15.84 -0.84
C GLN A 197 -3.95 15.77 0.35
N LEU A 198 -3.49 14.57 0.73
CA LEU A 198 -2.49 14.40 1.79
C LEU A 198 -1.22 15.20 1.52
N TRP A 199 -0.69 15.11 0.30
CA TRP A 199 0.51 15.83 -0.08
C TRP A 199 0.32 17.35 -0.02
N ASN A 200 -0.76 17.86 -0.63
CA ASN A 200 -1.03 19.29 -0.69
C ASN A 200 -1.31 19.93 0.68
N GLU A 201 -1.89 19.16 1.62
CA GLU A 201 -2.10 19.59 3.01
C GLU A 201 -0.78 19.65 3.79
N ASN A 202 0.04 18.61 3.69
CA ASN A 202 1.28 18.49 4.44
C ASN A 202 2.49 19.21 3.79
N ARG A 203 2.41 19.54 2.50
CA ARG A 203 3.48 20.21 1.72
C ARG A 203 2.90 21.38 0.91
N PRO A 204 2.34 22.43 1.55
CA PRO A 204 1.56 23.48 0.87
C PRO A 204 2.36 24.31 -0.16
N THR A 205 3.69 24.33 -0.04
CA THR A 205 4.59 25.01 -0.97
C THR A 205 5.00 24.16 -2.18
N MET A 206 4.70 22.84 -2.15
CA MET A 206 5.03 21.90 -3.22
C MET A 206 3.77 21.27 -3.80
N LYS A 207 2.90 22.09 -4.38
CA LYS A 207 1.62 21.62 -4.95
C LYS A 207 1.82 20.66 -6.10
N VAL A 208 1.00 19.61 -6.13
CA VAL A 208 1.02 18.60 -7.21
C VAL A 208 0.60 19.23 -8.54
N GLN A 209 1.38 18.97 -9.58
CA GLN A 209 1.14 19.46 -10.93
C GLN A 209 0.88 18.33 -11.93
N ARG A 210 1.49 17.15 -11.68
CA ARG A 210 1.27 15.94 -12.47
C ARG A 210 0.93 14.78 -11.55
N ARG A 211 0.07 13.87 -12.00
CA ARG A 211 -0.33 12.68 -11.27
C ARG A 211 -0.61 11.53 -12.21
N GLY A 212 -0.15 10.33 -11.85
CA GLY A 212 -0.30 9.16 -12.70
C GLY A 212 -0.29 7.84 -11.94
N ILE A 213 -1.04 6.88 -12.47
CA ILE A 213 -0.94 5.48 -12.05
C ILE A 213 0.01 4.78 -13.03
N VAL A 214 1.03 4.15 -12.49
CA VAL A 214 2.02 3.38 -13.26
C VAL A 214 1.77 1.90 -13.02
N ARG A 215 1.17 1.23 -14.01
CA ARG A 215 0.97 -0.21 -13.98
C ARG A 215 2.24 -0.91 -14.49
N ILE A 216 2.89 -1.61 -13.59
CA ILE A 216 4.10 -2.38 -13.83
C ILE A 216 3.73 -3.88 -13.81
N GLY A 217 3.38 -4.40 -14.97
CA GLY A 217 3.06 -5.83 -15.11
C GLY A 217 4.27 -6.73 -14.87
N LYS A 218 3.99 -7.97 -14.55
CA LYS A 218 4.98 -8.97 -14.11
C LYS A 218 5.03 -10.22 -14.98
N GLU A 219 4.31 -10.20 -16.09
CA GLU A 219 4.24 -11.36 -17.00
C GLU A 219 5.19 -11.20 -18.20
N SER A 220 5.39 -9.98 -18.71
CA SER A 220 6.30 -9.71 -19.83
C SER A 220 6.97 -8.32 -19.75
N PRO A 221 8.06 -8.08 -20.48
CA PRO A 221 8.72 -6.78 -20.57
C PRO A 221 7.84 -5.65 -21.14
N ASP A 222 6.77 -5.98 -21.88
CA ASP A 222 5.85 -5.00 -22.50
C ASP A 222 4.53 -4.87 -21.72
N ASP A 223 4.40 -5.59 -20.61
CA ASP A 223 3.24 -5.51 -19.73
C ASP A 223 3.34 -4.26 -18.83
N PHE A 224 3.14 -3.09 -19.45
CA PHE A 224 3.34 -1.79 -18.85
C PHE A 224 2.30 -0.78 -19.34
N GLU A 225 1.84 0.11 -18.45
CA GLU A 225 0.86 1.15 -18.78
C GLU A 225 1.01 2.34 -17.82
N VAL A 226 0.90 3.57 -18.34
CA VAL A 226 0.79 4.78 -17.52
C VAL A 226 -0.51 5.50 -17.80
N ALA A 227 -1.30 5.73 -16.78
CA ALA A 227 -2.53 6.52 -16.85
C ALA A 227 -2.31 7.88 -16.17
N TRP A 228 -1.98 8.90 -16.94
CA TRP A 228 -1.92 10.27 -16.47
C TRP A 228 -3.33 10.82 -16.21
N MET A 229 -3.49 11.59 -15.12
CA MET A 229 -4.74 12.22 -14.76
C MET A 229 -4.61 13.75 -14.91
N PHE A 230 -5.48 14.38 -15.69
CA PHE A 230 -5.52 15.84 -15.84
C PHE A 230 -5.98 16.54 -14.57
N SER A 231 -6.96 15.95 -13.87
CA SER A 231 -7.53 16.49 -12.63
C SER A 231 -7.79 15.36 -11.64
N ALA A 232 -7.50 15.62 -10.37
CA ALA A 232 -7.89 14.75 -9.27
C ALA A 232 -9.33 15.02 -8.79
N GLU A 233 -9.91 16.19 -9.10
CA GLU A 233 -11.16 16.69 -8.54
C GLU A 233 -12.36 15.71 -8.64
N PRO A 234 -12.67 15.09 -9.79
CA PRO A 234 -13.78 14.14 -9.86
C PRO A 234 -13.57 12.91 -8.94
N PHE A 235 -12.33 12.43 -8.84
CA PHE A 235 -11.97 11.27 -8.01
C PHE A 235 -11.93 11.63 -6.53
N TRP A 236 -11.51 12.86 -6.20
CA TRP A 236 -11.55 13.38 -4.84
C TRP A 236 -12.97 13.47 -4.30
N LYS A 237 -13.93 13.93 -5.08
CA LYS A 237 -15.35 13.93 -4.69
C LYS A 237 -15.86 12.53 -4.34
N VAL A 238 -15.47 11.53 -5.14
CA VAL A 238 -15.82 10.13 -4.84
C VAL A 238 -15.12 9.66 -3.57
N PHE A 239 -13.84 10.02 -3.38
CA PHE A 239 -13.09 9.70 -2.17
C PHE A 239 -13.77 10.26 -0.92
N GLN A 240 -14.18 11.55 -0.93
CA GLN A 240 -14.89 12.19 0.17
C GLN A 240 -16.21 11.48 0.50
N ALA A 241 -17.00 11.11 -0.51
CA ALA A 241 -18.25 10.36 -0.30
C ALA A 241 -18.00 8.99 0.35
N ARG A 242 -16.95 8.27 -0.08
CA ARG A 242 -16.54 6.99 0.49
C ARG A 242 -16.02 7.14 1.92
N LEU A 243 -15.28 8.20 2.19
CA LEU A 243 -14.79 8.52 3.53
C LEU A 243 -15.94 8.81 4.50
N ALA A 244 -16.92 9.61 4.06
CA ALA A 244 -18.15 9.88 4.84
C ALA A 244 -18.92 8.60 5.11
N LEU A 245 -19.08 7.72 4.12
CA LEU A 245 -19.71 6.41 4.26
C LEU A 245 -18.96 5.52 5.27
N HIS A 246 -17.63 5.51 5.23
CA HIS A 246 -16.81 4.77 6.19
C HIS A 246 -17.11 5.17 7.63
N TYR A 247 -17.11 6.46 7.93
CA TYR A 247 -17.37 6.97 9.28
C TYR A 247 -18.81 6.76 9.72
N ALA A 248 -19.78 6.90 8.81
CA ALA A 248 -21.19 6.57 9.10
C ALA A 248 -21.35 5.08 9.47
N GLN A 249 -20.70 4.16 8.75
CA GLN A 249 -20.71 2.73 9.06
C GLN A 249 -20.05 2.41 10.42
N LEU A 250 -18.97 3.11 10.78
CA LEU A 250 -18.35 2.96 12.11
C LEU A 250 -19.29 3.41 13.24
N THR A 251 -20.02 4.50 13.02
CA THR A 251 -21.01 4.99 13.99
C THR A 251 -22.14 3.97 14.19
N LEU A 252 -22.67 3.40 13.11
CA LEU A 252 -23.70 2.35 13.19
C LEU A 252 -23.21 1.11 13.97
N LYS A 253 -21.96 0.68 13.75
CA LYS A 253 -21.37 -0.47 14.47
C LYS A 253 -21.20 -0.23 15.98
N LYS A 254 -21.05 1.03 16.41
CA LYS A 254 -20.95 1.40 17.83
C LYS A 254 -22.33 1.53 18.48
N ALA A 255 -23.38 1.76 17.69
CA ALA A 255 -24.75 1.92 18.15
C ALA A 255 -25.53 0.58 18.22
N ALA A 256 -25.01 -0.49 17.62
CA ALA A 256 -25.55 -1.85 17.63
C ALA A 256 -24.91 -2.70 18.75
#